data_65102a5b775353b4a028f8ef56ab2dc4
#
_entry.id   65102a5b775353b4a028f8ef56ab2dc4
#
_cell.length_a   1.000
_cell.length_b   1.000
_cell.length_c   1.000
_cell.angle_alpha   90.00
_cell.angle_beta   90.00
_cell.angle_gamma   90.00
#
_symmetry.space_group_name_H-M   'P 1'
#
loop_
_entity.id
_entity.type
_entity.pdbx_description
1 polymer ?
#
loop_
_entity_poly.entity_id
_entity_poly.type
_entity_poly.pdbx_seq_one_letter_code
_entity_poly.pdbx_strand_id
1 'polypeptide(L)'
;MNRKDFLKAGLGAMAMAPLARTLKAAEVPAFARGAKEMGPILADSEYRRNPVLKGKFCSYFCDDAIWALRDITRQRPGSLFDHPFFSVLKECHAKYGLKMQINLFYRTDFFYGMDEFTLADVTDAYKPEFAANADWLKLGFHSLQEFPDYPWVNAEYADVKKLFGMIKGQIVRFAGERSFAYACVPHWCPMSKDGVRALKDCGIKLMECSIGPRYEFDGKAERLPYGHSFRLLQNRKPETGFYWRESRNAAISSSICSYNHITEEQSARTALSLEYIHDRETGMNFHHMFCDAPCLNLCTLKTLKEDTERCLGKEYLIFSNHEQYFFKDYLAYQPEYADKIRLMCRMMHDNGYKFIFMEDTV
;
A
#
# COMPACT_ATOMS: atom_id res chain seq x y z
N MET A 1 9.43 -30.17 4.25
CA MET A 1 8.22 -29.78 5.03
C MET A 1 7.02 -30.14 4.18
N ASN A 2 6.12 -30.99 4.62
CA ASN A 2 4.99 -31.40 3.81
C ASN A 2 3.83 -30.39 3.94
N ARG A 3 2.84 -30.51 3.03
CA ARG A 3 1.70 -29.58 2.93
C ARG A 3 0.87 -29.47 4.22
N LYS A 4 0.84 -30.53 5.04
CA LYS A 4 0.10 -30.55 6.32
C LYS A 4 0.79 -29.76 7.42
N ASP A 5 2.11 -29.71 7.42
CA ASP A 5 2.89 -28.98 8.41
C ASP A 5 2.86 -27.47 8.14
N PHE A 6 2.80 -27.11 6.85
CA PHE A 6 2.62 -25.72 6.41
C PHE A 6 1.22 -25.16 6.77
N LEU A 7 0.16 -25.96 6.61
CA LEU A 7 -1.20 -25.57 6.97
C LEU A 7 -1.41 -25.43 8.49
N LYS A 8 -0.69 -26.21 9.31
CA LYS A 8 -0.76 -26.08 10.78
C LYS A 8 -0.07 -24.84 11.30
N ALA A 9 0.96 -24.35 10.62
CA ALA A 9 1.63 -23.10 10.99
C ALA A 9 0.79 -21.85 10.66
N GLY A 10 -0.07 -21.91 9.62
CA GLY A 10 -0.90 -20.77 9.19
C GLY A 10 -2.19 -20.58 9.99
N LEU A 11 -2.70 -21.62 10.63
CA LEU A 11 -3.97 -21.57 11.37
C LEU A 11 -3.84 -21.01 12.80
N GLY A 12 -2.62 -20.81 13.30
CA GLY A 12 -2.35 -20.35 14.67
C GLY A 12 -2.47 -18.85 14.90
N ALA A 13 -2.60 -18.03 13.86
CA ALA A 13 -2.49 -16.57 13.97
C ALA A 13 -3.84 -15.80 13.97
N MET A 14 -4.98 -16.48 14.07
CA MET A 14 -6.30 -15.84 13.98
C MET A 14 -7.16 -15.97 15.24
N ALA A 15 -6.59 -16.20 16.40
CA ALA A 15 -7.33 -16.06 17.64
C ALA A 15 -6.92 -14.76 18.33
N MET A 16 -7.74 -13.73 18.21
CA MET A 16 -7.70 -12.57 19.11
C MET A 16 -8.13 -13.01 20.50
N ALA A 17 -7.19 -13.55 21.26
CA ALA A 17 -7.27 -13.66 22.69
C ALA A 17 -6.01 -13.01 23.28
N PRO A 18 -6.07 -12.32 24.42
CA PRO A 18 -4.90 -11.78 25.07
C PRO A 18 -4.08 -12.94 25.64
N LEU A 19 -3.24 -13.53 24.83
CA LEU A 19 -2.23 -14.48 25.27
C LEU A 19 -0.93 -13.70 25.44
N ALA A 20 -0.70 -13.28 26.69
CA ALA A 20 0.65 -13.10 27.19
C ALA A 20 1.37 -14.48 27.07
N ARG A 21 1.77 -14.85 25.88
CA ARG A 21 2.75 -15.90 25.67
C ARG A 21 4.10 -15.27 25.93
N THR A 22 4.74 -15.72 26.99
CA THR A 22 6.21 -15.68 27.11
C THR A 22 6.78 -16.27 25.84
N LEU A 23 7.07 -15.41 24.86
CA LEU A 23 7.83 -15.79 23.68
C LEU A 23 9.19 -16.24 24.22
N LYS A 24 9.53 -17.53 24.04
CA LYS A 24 10.91 -17.99 24.07
C LYS A 24 11.69 -16.99 23.22
N ALA A 25 12.84 -16.53 23.72
CA ALA A 25 13.70 -15.59 23.01
C ALA A 25 13.70 -15.95 21.52
N ALA A 26 13.01 -15.14 20.71
CA ALA A 26 12.90 -15.39 19.29
C ALA A 26 14.31 -15.37 18.71
N GLU A 27 14.66 -16.38 17.92
CA GLU A 27 15.94 -16.38 17.21
C GLU A 27 16.07 -15.05 16.45
N VAL A 28 17.22 -14.39 16.59
CA VAL A 28 17.51 -13.16 15.88
C VAL A 28 17.32 -13.40 14.39
N PRO A 29 16.44 -12.63 13.71
CA PRO A 29 16.20 -12.80 12.28
C PRO A 29 17.50 -12.77 11.47
N ALA A 30 17.57 -13.51 10.38
CA ALA A 30 18.79 -13.63 9.58
C ALA A 30 19.35 -12.27 9.13
N PHE A 31 18.47 -11.32 8.77
CA PHE A 31 18.84 -9.95 8.37
C PHE A 31 19.38 -9.12 9.55
N ALA A 32 18.99 -9.45 10.77
CA ALA A 32 19.38 -8.71 11.97
C ALA A 32 20.65 -9.26 12.64
N ARG A 33 21.24 -10.35 12.14
CA ARG A 33 22.47 -10.92 12.70
C ARG A 33 23.62 -9.94 12.54
N GLY A 34 24.08 -9.38 13.67
CA GLY A 34 25.10 -8.33 13.70
C GLY A 34 24.55 -6.92 13.54
N ALA A 35 23.25 -6.74 13.37
CA ALA A 35 22.61 -5.45 13.45
C ALA A 35 22.44 -5.00 14.90
N LYS A 36 22.39 -3.70 15.12
CA LYS A 36 22.17 -3.09 16.42
C LYS A 36 20.70 -3.24 16.82
N GLU A 37 20.44 -3.53 18.09
CA GLU A 37 19.09 -3.47 18.62
C GLU A 37 18.58 -2.01 18.58
N MET A 38 17.41 -1.80 18.01
CA MET A 38 16.81 -0.48 17.96
C MET A 38 16.19 -0.10 19.30
N GLY A 39 16.34 1.16 19.66
CA GLY A 39 15.51 1.76 20.69
C GLY A 39 14.04 1.82 20.26
N PRO A 40 13.15 2.28 21.14
CA PRO A 40 11.74 2.41 20.83
C PRO A 40 11.55 3.32 19.60
N ILE A 41 10.94 2.78 18.56
CA ILE A 41 10.61 3.50 17.32
C ILE A 41 9.37 4.35 17.60
N LEU A 42 9.34 5.57 17.06
CA LEU A 42 8.29 6.56 17.32
C LEU A 42 8.04 6.77 18.83
N ALA A 43 9.11 6.74 19.62
CA ALA A 43 9.05 6.86 21.10
C ALA A 43 8.46 8.20 21.55
N ASP A 44 8.78 9.28 20.84
CA ASP A 44 8.20 10.62 21.08
C ASP A 44 7.00 10.86 20.19
N SER A 45 5.95 10.10 20.43
CA SER A 45 4.72 10.14 19.63
C SER A 45 3.49 10.34 20.49
N GLU A 46 2.42 10.78 19.85
CA GLU A 46 1.10 10.87 20.46
C GLU A 46 0.03 10.36 19.49
N TYR A 47 -1.06 9.86 20.03
CA TYR A 47 -2.21 9.47 19.24
C TYR A 47 -3.10 10.68 18.98
N ARG A 48 -3.48 10.86 17.74
CA ARG A 48 -4.37 11.92 17.29
C ARG A 48 -5.53 11.35 16.50
N ARG A 49 -6.58 12.14 16.38
CA ARG A 49 -7.77 11.82 15.59
C ARG A 49 -8.34 13.09 15.00
N ASN A 50 -8.83 13.03 13.78
CA ASN A 50 -9.57 14.13 13.19
C ASN A 50 -10.97 14.24 13.86
N PRO A 51 -11.26 15.30 14.63
CA PRO A 51 -12.49 15.40 15.39
C PRO A 51 -13.73 15.61 14.52
N VAL A 52 -13.55 15.97 13.26
CA VAL A 52 -14.65 16.21 12.30
C VAL A 52 -15.19 14.89 11.76
N LEU A 53 -14.37 13.85 11.68
CA LEU A 53 -14.78 12.55 11.16
C LEU A 53 -15.59 11.78 12.21
N LYS A 54 -16.87 11.57 11.92
CA LYS A 54 -17.80 10.79 12.76
C LYS A 54 -18.55 9.80 11.90
N GLY A 55 -18.47 8.52 12.24
CA GLY A 55 -19.15 7.44 11.52
C GLY A 55 -18.18 6.39 10.99
N LYS A 56 -18.60 5.67 9.97
CA LYS A 56 -17.82 4.62 9.32
C LYS A 56 -17.19 5.13 8.03
N PHE A 57 -15.89 4.97 7.90
CA PHE A 57 -15.15 5.40 6.72
C PHE A 57 -14.28 4.29 6.15
N CYS A 58 -14.00 4.39 4.87
CA CYS A 58 -13.02 3.53 4.23
C CYS A 58 -12.18 4.33 3.23
N SER A 59 -10.95 3.88 3.04
CA SER A 59 -10.05 4.35 1.99
C SER A 59 -9.63 3.20 1.10
N TYR A 60 -9.29 3.52 -0.13
CA TYR A 60 -8.79 2.54 -1.08
C TYR A 60 -7.65 3.13 -1.89
N PHE A 61 -6.55 2.40 -1.95
CA PHE A 61 -5.40 2.77 -2.77
C PHE A 61 -4.92 1.61 -3.65
N CYS A 62 -4.26 1.96 -4.73
CA CYS A 62 -3.63 1.03 -5.67
C CYS A 62 -2.16 1.38 -5.83
N ASP A 63 -1.29 0.44 -5.52
CA ASP A 63 0.15 0.59 -5.62
C ASP A 63 0.71 0.07 -6.94
N ASP A 64 2.02 0.27 -7.15
CA ASP A 64 2.83 -0.23 -8.28
C ASP A 64 2.30 0.24 -9.64
N ALA A 65 1.66 1.41 -9.68
CA ALA A 65 0.91 1.83 -10.85
C ALA A 65 1.76 2.63 -11.84
N ILE A 66 1.66 2.25 -13.10
CA ILE A 66 2.16 2.96 -14.28
C ILE A 66 1.57 2.39 -15.57
N TRP A 67 1.03 1.17 -15.54
CA TRP A 67 0.62 0.42 -16.71
C TRP A 67 -0.59 1.04 -17.40
N ALA A 68 -1.60 1.46 -16.64
CA ALA A 68 -2.77 2.14 -17.21
C ALA A 68 -2.39 3.48 -17.83
N LEU A 69 -1.44 4.23 -17.23
CA LEU A 69 -0.93 5.48 -17.79
C LEU A 69 -0.15 5.24 -19.10
N ARG A 70 0.64 4.16 -19.16
CA ARG A 70 1.30 3.71 -20.39
C ARG A 70 0.27 3.42 -21.48
N ASP A 71 -0.76 2.65 -21.15
CA ASP A 71 -1.75 2.20 -22.12
C ASP A 71 -2.59 3.37 -22.67
N ILE A 72 -3.09 4.27 -21.84
CA ILE A 72 -3.81 5.46 -22.34
C ILE A 72 -2.92 6.38 -23.19
N THR A 73 -1.61 6.43 -22.87
CA THR A 73 -0.65 7.21 -23.65
C THR A 73 -0.46 6.64 -25.04
N ARG A 74 -0.40 5.32 -25.18
CA ARG A 74 -0.16 4.62 -26.44
C ARG A 74 -1.42 4.43 -27.27
N GLN A 75 -2.51 4.02 -26.63
CA GLN A 75 -3.78 3.69 -27.29
C GLN A 75 -4.61 4.91 -27.64
N ARG A 76 -4.46 6.01 -26.90
CA ARG A 76 -5.18 7.27 -27.10
C ARG A 76 -6.70 7.09 -27.17
N PRO A 77 -7.37 6.45 -26.17
CA PRO A 77 -8.81 6.35 -26.13
C PRO A 77 -9.48 7.75 -26.15
N GLY A 78 -10.73 7.83 -26.54
CA GLY A 78 -11.48 9.09 -26.62
C GLY A 78 -11.69 9.78 -25.26
N SER A 79 -11.74 8.99 -24.17
CA SER A 79 -11.78 9.44 -22.79
C SER A 79 -10.81 8.60 -21.95
N LEU A 80 -10.27 9.18 -20.87
CA LEU A 80 -9.56 8.46 -19.81
C LEU A 80 -10.33 7.22 -19.35
N PHE A 81 -11.65 7.36 -19.24
CA PHE A 81 -12.54 6.33 -18.71
C PHE A 81 -12.99 5.29 -19.74
N ASP A 82 -12.55 5.38 -20.99
CA ASP A 82 -12.69 4.30 -21.97
C ASP A 82 -11.63 3.19 -21.74
N HIS A 83 -10.56 3.50 -20.99
CA HIS A 83 -9.59 2.49 -20.57
C HIS A 83 -10.22 1.57 -19.51
N PRO A 84 -10.16 0.23 -19.66
CA PRO A 84 -10.87 -0.72 -18.79
C PRO A 84 -10.60 -0.55 -17.30
N PHE A 85 -9.36 -0.25 -16.90
CA PHE A 85 -9.01 -0.02 -15.50
C PHE A 85 -9.73 1.22 -14.93
N PHE A 86 -9.63 2.36 -15.60
CA PHE A 86 -10.29 3.60 -15.16
C PHE A 86 -11.82 3.55 -15.28
N SER A 87 -12.34 2.76 -16.23
CA SER A 87 -13.78 2.51 -16.39
C SER A 87 -14.38 1.87 -15.14
N VAL A 88 -13.74 0.83 -14.60
CA VAL A 88 -14.18 0.17 -13.36
C VAL A 88 -14.16 1.13 -12.17
N LEU A 89 -13.13 1.95 -12.05
CA LEU A 89 -13.04 2.93 -10.96
C LEU A 89 -14.16 3.98 -11.06
N LYS A 90 -14.44 4.49 -12.27
CA LYS A 90 -15.54 5.45 -12.51
C LYS A 90 -16.89 4.82 -12.24
N GLU A 91 -17.10 3.58 -12.65
CA GLU A 91 -18.32 2.82 -12.34
C GLU A 91 -18.54 2.72 -10.82
N CYS A 92 -17.50 2.34 -10.08
CA CYS A 92 -17.57 2.20 -8.62
C CYS A 92 -17.75 3.57 -7.93
N HIS A 93 -17.12 4.62 -8.44
CA HIS A 93 -17.38 5.98 -7.95
C HIS A 93 -18.85 6.38 -8.12
N ALA A 94 -19.39 6.24 -9.33
CA ALA A 94 -20.77 6.63 -9.63
C ALA A 94 -21.81 5.84 -8.83
N LYS A 95 -21.57 4.54 -8.58
CA LYS A 95 -22.52 3.66 -7.88
C LYS A 95 -22.38 3.69 -6.36
N TYR A 96 -21.16 3.80 -5.85
CA TYR A 96 -20.84 3.53 -4.46
C TYR A 96 -20.05 4.66 -3.78
N GLY A 97 -19.75 5.75 -4.51
CA GLY A 97 -19.03 6.89 -3.98
C GLY A 97 -17.53 6.62 -3.77
N LEU A 98 -16.93 5.67 -4.50
CA LEU A 98 -15.50 5.36 -4.41
C LEU A 98 -14.65 6.62 -4.48
N LYS A 99 -13.70 6.76 -3.55
CA LYS A 99 -12.53 7.62 -3.68
C LYS A 99 -11.28 6.75 -3.77
N MET A 100 -10.43 7.05 -4.75
CA MET A 100 -9.29 6.22 -5.12
C MET A 100 -8.00 7.01 -5.14
N GLN A 101 -6.98 6.49 -4.47
CA GLN A 101 -5.60 6.94 -4.61
C GLN A 101 -4.79 5.91 -5.38
N ILE A 102 -4.08 6.34 -6.43
CA ILE A 102 -3.20 5.49 -7.25
C ILE A 102 -1.76 5.94 -7.01
N ASN A 103 -0.93 5.08 -6.46
CA ASN A 103 0.46 5.36 -6.11
C ASN A 103 1.40 4.93 -7.24
N LEU A 104 2.14 5.88 -7.78
CA LEU A 104 2.82 5.74 -9.06
C LEU A 104 4.30 5.40 -8.90
N PHE A 105 4.75 4.45 -9.70
CA PHE A 105 6.15 4.37 -10.10
C PHE A 105 6.50 5.48 -11.07
N TYR A 106 7.76 5.93 -11.04
CA TYR A 106 8.26 6.86 -12.06
C TYR A 106 8.46 6.19 -13.41
N ARG A 107 8.88 4.92 -13.43
CA ARG A 107 9.14 4.16 -14.65
C ARG A 107 8.78 2.68 -14.56
N THR A 108 8.58 2.06 -15.71
CA THR A 108 8.47 0.59 -15.81
C THR A 108 9.78 -0.09 -15.44
N ASP A 109 9.68 -1.34 -14.99
CA ASP A 109 10.82 -2.18 -14.72
C ASP A 109 10.98 -3.24 -15.83
N PHE A 110 12.20 -3.43 -16.31
CA PHE A 110 12.51 -4.40 -17.37
C PHE A 110 12.33 -5.86 -16.93
N PHE A 111 12.20 -6.12 -15.65
CA PHE A 111 12.02 -7.47 -15.11
C PHE A 111 10.84 -8.22 -15.76
N TYR A 112 9.78 -7.50 -16.13
CA TYR A 112 8.60 -8.07 -16.76
C TYR A 112 8.66 -8.14 -18.29
N GLY A 113 9.82 -7.89 -18.88
CA GLY A 113 9.97 -7.86 -20.34
C GLY A 113 9.27 -6.67 -21.00
N MET A 114 8.93 -5.65 -20.23
CA MET A 114 8.31 -4.44 -20.74
C MET A 114 9.38 -3.51 -21.33
N ASP A 115 9.02 -2.82 -22.38
CA ASP A 115 9.83 -1.72 -22.90
C ASP A 115 9.80 -0.52 -21.93
N GLU A 116 10.82 0.32 -22.04
CA GLU A 116 10.96 1.50 -21.19
C GLU A 116 9.80 2.48 -21.40
N PHE A 117 9.18 2.87 -20.28
CA PHE A 117 8.18 3.91 -20.22
C PHE A 117 8.32 4.66 -18.90
N THR A 118 8.19 5.97 -18.94
CA THR A 118 8.33 6.82 -17.76
C THR A 118 7.14 7.75 -17.60
N LEU A 119 6.98 8.35 -16.42
CA LEU A 119 5.95 9.37 -16.22
C LEU A 119 6.17 10.60 -17.11
N ALA A 120 7.40 10.84 -17.59
CA ALA A 120 7.68 11.92 -18.54
C ALA A 120 7.04 11.67 -19.92
N ASP A 121 6.82 10.40 -20.28
CA ASP A 121 6.20 10.02 -21.55
C ASP A 121 4.66 10.11 -21.51
N VAL A 122 4.06 10.18 -20.31
CA VAL A 122 2.60 10.23 -20.16
C VAL A 122 2.03 11.44 -20.87
N THR A 123 0.99 11.18 -21.70
CA THR A 123 0.27 12.24 -22.40
C THR A 123 -0.47 13.16 -21.45
N ASP A 124 -0.52 14.45 -21.75
CA ASP A 124 -1.34 15.44 -21.06
C ASP A 124 -2.76 15.60 -21.64
N ALA A 125 -3.10 14.82 -22.67
CA ALA A 125 -4.41 14.90 -23.34
C ALA A 125 -5.59 14.71 -22.37
N TYR A 126 -5.41 13.92 -21.29
CA TYR A 126 -6.45 13.64 -20.29
C TYR A 126 -6.37 14.53 -19.06
N LYS A 127 -5.51 15.57 -19.06
CA LYS A 127 -5.37 16.51 -17.93
C LYS A 127 -6.70 17.12 -17.50
N PRO A 128 -7.58 17.58 -18.41
CA PRO A 128 -8.88 18.10 -18.03
C PRO A 128 -9.77 17.06 -17.31
N GLU A 129 -9.70 15.79 -17.72
CA GLU A 129 -10.48 14.72 -17.10
C GLU A 129 -9.95 14.37 -15.71
N PHE A 130 -8.63 14.25 -15.53
CA PHE A 130 -8.03 14.07 -14.20
C PHE A 130 -8.40 15.23 -13.28
N ALA A 131 -8.23 16.46 -13.72
CA ALA A 131 -8.52 17.66 -12.93
C ALA A 131 -10.01 17.77 -12.53
N ALA A 132 -10.92 17.39 -13.44
CA ALA A 132 -12.36 17.37 -13.19
C ALA A 132 -12.79 16.28 -12.20
N ASN A 133 -12.00 15.23 -12.04
CA ASN A 133 -12.28 14.08 -11.17
C ASN A 133 -11.38 14.01 -9.93
N ALA A 134 -10.61 15.07 -9.63
CA ALA A 134 -9.64 15.11 -8.53
C ALA A 134 -10.27 15.05 -7.12
N ASP A 135 -11.57 15.16 -7.00
CA ASP A 135 -12.34 14.99 -5.76
C ASP A 135 -12.57 13.52 -5.37
N TRP A 136 -12.34 12.60 -6.32
CA TRP A 136 -12.47 11.16 -6.07
C TRP A 136 -11.32 10.32 -6.63
N LEU A 137 -10.50 10.84 -7.56
CA LEU A 137 -9.36 10.14 -8.17
C LEU A 137 -8.09 10.97 -7.98
N LYS A 138 -7.16 10.47 -7.19
CA LYS A 138 -5.86 11.09 -6.95
C LYS A 138 -4.72 10.17 -7.30
N LEU A 139 -3.59 10.78 -7.62
CA LEU A 139 -2.33 10.12 -7.96
C LEU A 139 -1.29 10.46 -6.91
N GLY A 140 -0.53 9.49 -6.42
CA GLY A 140 0.43 9.66 -5.33
C GLY A 140 1.84 9.19 -5.67
N PHE A 141 2.76 9.54 -4.79
CA PHE A 141 4.14 9.08 -4.82
C PHE A 141 4.24 7.64 -4.28
N HIS A 142 5.01 6.78 -4.96
CA HIS A 142 5.29 5.41 -4.50
C HIS A 142 6.78 5.08 -4.53
N SER A 143 7.37 4.94 -5.72
CA SER A 143 8.79 4.62 -5.90
C SER A 143 9.29 4.99 -7.30
N LEU A 144 10.58 4.75 -7.54
CA LEU A 144 11.17 4.87 -8.87
C LEU A 144 10.61 3.81 -9.82
N GLN A 145 10.58 2.55 -9.35
CA GLN A 145 10.21 1.35 -10.11
C GLN A 145 10.00 0.19 -9.13
N GLU A 146 9.66 -0.99 -9.67
CA GLU A 146 9.40 -2.23 -8.92
C GLU A 146 10.61 -2.69 -8.10
N PHE A 147 11.80 -2.76 -8.69
CA PHE A 147 13.02 -3.23 -8.05
C PHE A 147 14.05 -2.12 -7.85
N PRO A 148 14.90 -2.23 -6.81
CA PRO A 148 15.04 -3.31 -5.83
C PRO A 148 13.91 -3.36 -4.80
N ASP A 149 13.71 -4.52 -4.18
CA ASP A 149 12.87 -4.64 -3.00
C ASP A 149 13.39 -3.72 -1.88
N TYR A 150 12.47 -3.17 -1.07
CA TYR A 150 12.79 -2.30 0.07
C TYR A 150 13.65 -1.06 -0.27
N PRO A 151 13.30 -0.28 -1.30
CA PRO A 151 14.17 0.79 -1.82
C PRO A 151 14.42 1.92 -0.81
N TRP A 152 13.58 2.03 0.23
CA TRP A 152 13.58 3.16 1.14
C TRP A 152 14.30 2.95 2.47
N VAL A 153 14.75 1.71 2.77
CA VAL A 153 15.34 1.35 4.07
C VAL A 153 16.56 2.19 4.40
N ASN A 154 17.41 2.46 3.42
CA ASN A 154 18.60 3.29 3.57
C ASN A 154 18.52 4.57 2.71
N ALA A 155 17.31 5.04 2.41
CA ALA A 155 17.15 6.21 1.55
C ALA A 155 17.67 7.48 2.23
N GLU A 156 18.41 8.28 1.46
CA GLU A 156 18.90 9.57 1.89
C GLU A 156 17.87 10.68 1.62
N TYR A 157 17.87 11.71 2.45
CA TYR A 157 16.95 12.84 2.34
C TYR A 157 16.92 13.47 0.93
N ALA A 158 18.12 13.70 0.35
CA ALA A 158 18.23 14.36 -0.96
C ALA A 158 17.65 13.52 -2.09
N ASP A 159 17.83 12.19 -2.04
CA ASP A 159 17.36 11.27 -3.08
C ASP A 159 15.85 11.14 -3.06
N VAL A 160 15.26 11.00 -1.86
CA VAL A 160 13.79 10.95 -1.70
C VAL A 160 13.16 12.26 -2.18
N LYS A 161 13.71 13.41 -1.76
CA LYS A 161 13.21 14.72 -2.18
C LYS A 161 13.29 14.92 -3.69
N LYS A 162 14.39 14.49 -4.31
CA LYS A 162 14.59 14.56 -5.77
C LYS A 162 13.54 13.71 -6.50
N LEU A 163 13.40 12.43 -6.12
CA LEU A 163 12.45 11.54 -6.78
C LEU A 163 11.01 11.97 -6.55
N PHE A 164 10.66 12.43 -5.34
CA PHE A 164 9.36 13.02 -5.06
C PHE A 164 9.06 14.19 -6.00
N GLY A 165 10.02 15.12 -6.15
CA GLY A 165 9.87 16.25 -7.06
C GLY A 165 9.67 15.82 -8.52
N MET A 166 10.38 14.78 -8.96
CA MET A 166 10.23 14.22 -10.32
C MET A 166 8.82 13.65 -10.50
N ILE A 167 8.34 12.80 -9.60
CA ILE A 167 7.00 12.17 -9.69
C ILE A 167 5.91 13.23 -9.59
N LYS A 168 5.94 14.09 -8.56
CA LYS A 168 4.94 15.16 -8.39
C LYS A 168 4.92 16.11 -9.60
N GLY A 169 6.09 16.50 -10.10
CA GLY A 169 6.17 17.38 -11.28
C GLY A 169 5.49 16.77 -12.49
N GLN A 170 5.64 15.48 -12.73
CA GLN A 170 4.97 14.80 -13.84
C GLN A 170 3.45 14.68 -13.60
N ILE A 171 3.02 14.31 -12.40
CA ILE A 171 1.58 14.25 -12.08
C ILE A 171 0.92 15.62 -12.32
N VAL A 172 1.53 16.70 -11.86
CA VAL A 172 1.01 18.07 -12.08
C VAL A 172 0.97 18.41 -13.56
N ARG A 173 1.96 17.98 -14.34
CA ARG A 173 2.02 18.21 -15.79
C ARG A 173 0.83 17.54 -16.50
N PHE A 174 0.59 16.23 -16.27
CA PHE A 174 -0.40 15.47 -17.04
C PHE A 174 -1.78 15.34 -16.37
N ALA A 175 -1.90 15.57 -15.06
CA ALA A 175 -3.16 15.42 -14.32
C ALA A 175 -3.61 16.70 -13.58
N GLY A 176 -2.70 17.60 -13.28
CA GLY A 176 -2.98 18.85 -12.54
C GLY A 176 -2.70 18.74 -11.04
N GLU A 177 -2.46 19.86 -10.37
CA GLU A 177 -2.09 19.93 -8.94
C GLU A 177 -3.13 19.30 -8.01
N ARG A 178 -4.42 19.50 -8.29
CA ARG A 178 -5.52 18.95 -7.47
C ARG A 178 -5.57 17.41 -7.47
N SER A 179 -5.01 16.80 -8.50
CA SER A 179 -4.96 15.33 -8.64
C SER A 179 -3.84 14.70 -7.82
N PHE A 180 -2.97 15.49 -7.16
CA PHE A 180 -1.90 14.95 -6.34
C PHE A 180 -2.42 14.57 -4.93
N ALA A 181 -2.07 13.36 -4.46
CA ALA A 181 -2.38 12.88 -3.12
C ALA A 181 -1.23 13.18 -2.14
N TYR A 182 -1.55 13.63 -0.94
CA TYR A 182 -0.59 13.93 0.12
C TYR A 182 -0.56 12.87 1.23
N ALA A 183 -1.07 11.66 0.97
CA ALA A 183 -0.78 10.47 1.75
C ALA A 183 0.21 9.59 0.97
N CYS A 184 1.17 8.99 1.67
CA CYS A 184 2.22 8.18 1.06
C CYS A 184 2.21 6.75 1.60
N VAL A 185 2.14 5.80 0.68
CA VAL A 185 2.41 4.38 0.92
C VAL A 185 3.76 4.09 0.26
N PRO A 186 4.86 4.05 1.02
CA PRO A 186 6.18 3.79 0.46
C PRO A 186 6.24 2.36 -0.09
N HIS A 187 6.83 2.18 -1.26
CA HIS A 187 7.00 0.84 -1.84
C HIS A 187 7.68 -0.10 -0.85
N TRP A 188 7.04 -1.22 -0.52
CA TRP A 188 7.43 -2.16 0.55
C TRP A 188 7.31 -1.61 1.98
N CYS A 189 6.77 -0.43 2.23
CA CYS A 189 6.56 0.25 3.50
C CYS A 189 7.83 0.74 4.25
N PRO A 190 8.85 -0.08 4.63
CA PRO A 190 9.98 0.36 5.41
C PRO A 190 10.74 1.54 4.80
N MET A 191 10.93 2.60 5.59
CA MET A 191 11.62 3.82 5.16
C MET A 191 12.56 4.34 6.25
N SER A 192 13.70 4.89 5.84
CA SER A 192 14.64 5.57 6.70
C SER A 192 14.04 6.84 7.33
N LYS A 193 14.60 7.30 8.43
CA LYS A 193 14.21 8.57 9.07
C LYS A 193 14.41 9.76 8.15
N ASP A 194 15.49 9.78 7.41
CA ASP A 194 15.79 10.84 6.44
C ASP A 194 14.79 10.86 5.28
N GLY A 195 14.35 9.68 4.83
CA GLY A 195 13.27 9.58 3.86
C GLY A 195 11.94 10.12 4.38
N VAL A 196 11.59 9.80 5.64
CA VAL A 196 10.39 10.34 6.30
C VAL A 196 10.45 11.86 6.39
N ARG A 197 11.59 12.42 6.83
CA ARG A 197 11.79 13.88 6.90
C ARG A 197 11.66 14.54 5.53
N ALA A 198 12.26 13.94 4.50
CA ALA A 198 12.16 14.45 3.13
C ALA A 198 10.71 14.51 2.65
N LEU A 199 9.92 13.45 2.86
CA LEU A 199 8.51 13.43 2.49
C LEU A 199 7.69 14.44 3.30
N LYS A 200 7.97 14.61 4.59
CA LYS A 200 7.33 15.65 5.42
C LYS A 200 7.57 17.04 4.87
N ASP A 201 8.82 17.35 4.55
CA ASP A 201 9.21 18.67 4.00
C ASP A 201 8.65 18.89 2.58
N CYS A 202 8.34 17.83 1.85
CA CYS A 202 7.62 17.87 0.58
C CYS A 202 6.11 18.02 0.71
N GLY A 203 5.58 18.08 1.94
CA GLY A 203 4.16 18.33 2.22
C GLY A 203 3.31 17.08 2.41
N ILE A 204 3.90 15.88 2.45
CA ILE A 204 3.16 14.66 2.81
C ILE A 204 2.60 14.82 4.23
N LYS A 205 1.32 14.52 4.37
CA LYS A 205 0.56 14.70 5.61
C LYS A 205 0.47 13.43 6.44
N LEU A 206 0.45 12.28 5.76
CA LEU A 206 0.24 10.97 6.35
C LEU A 206 1.08 9.93 5.61
N MET A 207 1.70 9.03 6.37
CA MET A 207 2.44 7.89 5.82
C MET A 207 1.92 6.58 6.39
N GLU A 208 2.11 5.52 5.60
CA GLU A 208 1.97 4.15 6.09
C GLU A 208 3.03 3.85 7.14
N CYS A 209 2.63 3.06 8.14
CA CYS A 209 3.54 2.37 9.06
C CYS A 209 3.17 0.89 9.17
N SER A 210 4.10 0.08 9.60
CA SER A 210 3.90 -1.35 9.83
C SER A 210 4.59 -1.82 11.11
N ILE A 211 4.16 -2.96 11.65
CA ILE A 211 4.83 -3.59 12.78
C ILE A 211 6.20 -4.08 12.32
N GLY A 212 7.24 -3.69 13.01
CA GLY A 212 8.61 -4.03 12.68
C GLY A 212 9.34 -4.84 13.76
N PRO A 213 10.42 -5.52 13.38
CA PRO A 213 11.32 -6.13 14.31
C PRO A 213 12.13 -5.06 15.08
N ARG A 214 12.80 -5.52 16.14
CA ARG A 214 13.55 -4.63 17.04
C ARG A 214 14.98 -4.30 16.57
N TYR A 215 15.36 -4.74 15.38
CA TYR A 215 16.75 -4.65 14.92
C TYR A 215 16.86 -3.80 13.67
N GLU A 216 17.89 -2.97 13.61
CA GLU A 216 18.25 -2.23 12.41
C GLU A 216 18.63 -3.19 11.27
N PHE A 217 18.36 -2.78 10.02
CA PHE A 217 18.87 -3.46 8.86
C PHE A 217 20.39 -3.26 8.76
N ASP A 218 21.14 -4.33 8.60
CA ASP A 218 22.61 -4.30 8.59
C ASP A 218 23.25 -3.97 7.22
N GLY A 219 22.41 -3.56 6.24
CA GLY A 219 22.85 -3.18 4.91
C GLY A 219 23.21 -4.35 3.98
N LYS A 220 23.06 -5.60 4.42
CA LYS A 220 23.42 -6.78 3.63
C LYS A 220 22.23 -7.31 2.84
N ALA A 221 22.21 -7.03 1.55
CA ALA A 221 21.10 -7.42 0.67
C ALA A 221 20.78 -8.92 0.70
N GLU A 222 21.78 -9.79 0.84
CA GLU A 222 21.60 -11.24 0.94
C GLU A 222 20.86 -11.70 2.21
N ARG A 223 20.70 -10.81 3.18
CA ARG A 223 19.96 -11.07 4.42
C ARG A 223 18.54 -10.54 4.41
N LEU A 224 18.12 -9.85 3.34
CA LEU A 224 16.76 -9.38 3.19
C LEU A 224 15.78 -10.56 3.22
N PRO A 225 14.62 -10.40 3.84
CA PRO A 225 13.56 -11.39 3.78
C PRO A 225 13.04 -11.54 2.34
N TYR A 226 12.19 -12.53 2.13
CA TYR A 226 11.61 -12.82 0.82
C TYR A 226 11.09 -11.58 0.14
N GLY A 227 11.69 -11.25 -1.00
CA GLY A 227 11.30 -10.14 -1.81
C GLY A 227 10.09 -10.42 -2.70
N HIS A 228 9.75 -9.43 -3.49
CA HIS A 228 8.61 -9.42 -4.40
C HIS A 228 8.66 -10.56 -5.43
N SER A 229 9.83 -10.81 -6.01
CA SER A 229 10.06 -11.89 -6.97
C SER A 229 9.70 -13.28 -6.44
N PHE A 230 9.95 -13.57 -5.18
CA PHE A 230 9.54 -14.84 -4.58
C PHE A 230 8.01 -14.97 -4.52
N ARG A 231 7.30 -13.91 -4.18
CA ARG A 231 5.83 -13.88 -4.16
C ARG A 231 5.26 -14.05 -5.56
N LEU A 232 5.82 -13.37 -6.56
CA LEU A 232 5.40 -13.50 -7.95
C LEU A 232 5.51 -14.93 -8.44
N LEU A 233 6.61 -15.62 -8.11
CA LEU A 233 6.79 -17.03 -8.47
C LEU A 233 5.72 -17.93 -7.87
N GLN A 234 5.28 -17.64 -6.65
CA GLN A 234 4.22 -18.43 -6.01
C GLN A 234 2.83 -18.08 -6.53
N ASN A 235 2.57 -16.85 -6.92
CA ASN A 235 1.31 -16.40 -7.51
C ASN A 235 1.10 -16.83 -8.98
N ARG A 236 2.01 -17.58 -9.55
CA ARG A 236 1.94 -18.01 -10.96
C ARG A 236 0.81 -18.99 -11.30
N LYS A 237 0.06 -19.47 -10.32
CA LYS A 237 -1.00 -20.46 -10.53
C LYS A 237 -2.36 -19.89 -10.17
N PRO A 238 -2.86 -18.88 -10.91
CA PRO A 238 -4.18 -18.32 -10.66
C PRO A 238 -5.29 -19.36 -10.79
N GLU A 239 -5.09 -20.41 -11.60
CA GLU A 239 -6.02 -21.53 -11.76
C GLU A 239 -6.28 -22.31 -10.46
N THR A 240 -5.42 -22.19 -9.47
CA THR A 240 -5.65 -22.80 -8.14
C THR A 240 -6.53 -21.95 -7.23
N GLY A 241 -6.86 -20.71 -7.63
CA GLY A 241 -7.59 -19.74 -6.82
C GLY A 241 -6.80 -19.28 -5.60
N PHE A 242 -5.50 -19.52 -5.57
CA PHE A 242 -4.63 -19.20 -4.48
C PHE A 242 -3.88 -17.89 -4.76
N TYR A 243 -4.36 -16.81 -4.16
CA TYR A 243 -3.74 -15.48 -4.23
C TYR A 243 -3.21 -15.05 -2.86
N TRP A 244 -2.35 -15.84 -2.27
CA TRP A 244 -1.60 -15.44 -1.07
C TRP A 244 -2.38 -15.12 0.20
N ARG A 245 -3.56 -15.67 0.37
CA ARG A 245 -4.29 -15.48 1.63
C ARG A 245 -3.45 -15.81 2.87
N GLU A 246 -2.67 -16.91 2.80
CA GLU A 246 -1.80 -17.37 3.88
C GLU A 246 -0.53 -16.58 4.02
N SER A 247 -0.13 -15.89 2.99
CA SER A 247 1.03 -15.01 2.98
C SER A 247 0.67 -13.54 3.15
N ARG A 248 -0.46 -13.22 3.69
CA ARG A 248 -0.70 -11.94 4.33
C ARG A 248 0.35 -11.71 5.39
N ASN A 249 1.53 -11.63 4.91
CA ASN A 249 2.62 -11.50 5.79
C ASN A 249 2.92 -10.02 5.94
N ALA A 250 2.14 -9.39 6.80
CA ALA A 250 2.68 -8.34 7.63
C ALA A 250 4.10 -8.69 8.11
N ALA A 251 4.35 -9.96 8.37
CA ALA A 251 5.65 -10.50 8.72
C ALA A 251 6.76 -10.21 7.70
N ILE A 252 6.51 -10.03 6.40
CA ILE A 252 7.59 -9.77 5.45
C ILE A 252 7.98 -8.31 5.45
N SER A 253 7.04 -7.37 5.39
CA SER A 253 7.34 -5.95 5.57
C SER A 253 7.82 -5.64 6.99
N SER A 254 7.31 -6.35 7.99
CA SER A 254 7.73 -6.23 9.38
C SER A 254 9.08 -6.86 9.70
N SER A 255 9.69 -7.59 8.78
CA SER A 255 11.00 -8.22 9.01
C SER A 255 12.19 -7.31 8.72
N ILE A 256 11.98 -6.09 8.21
CA ILE A 256 13.01 -5.06 8.03
C ILE A 256 12.68 -3.85 8.87
N CYS A 257 13.59 -3.51 9.78
CA CYS A 257 13.46 -2.32 10.61
C CYS A 257 13.60 -1.06 9.79
N SER A 258 12.78 -0.09 10.13
CA SER A 258 12.90 1.27 9.63
C SER A 258 12.27 2.26 10.60
N TYR A 259 12.36 3.55 10.29
CA TYR A 259 11.82 4.58 11.16
C TYR A 259 10.29 4.58 11.26
N ASN A 260 9.58 4.17 10.23
CA ASN A 260 8.11 4.10 10.21
C ASN A 260 7.55 2.76 10.73
N HIS A 261 8.29 2.03 11.53
CA HIS A 261 7.81 0.86 12.24
C HIS A 261 7.14 1.24 13.56
N ILE A 262 6.10 0.51 13.90
CA ILE A 262 5.34 0.65 15.15
C ILE A 262 5.38 -0.63 15.97
N THR A 263 5.07 -0.53 17.24
CA THR A 263 4.93 -1.68 18.14
C THR A 263 3.59 -2.39 17.90
N GLU A 264 3.47 -3.63 18.38
CA GLU A 264 2.20 -4.36 18.37
C GLU A 264 1.11 -3.62 19.15
N GLU A 265 1.45 -2.94 20.25
CA GLU A 265 0.51 -2.13 21.04
C GLU A 265 0.02 -0.92 20.23
N GLN A 266 0.92 -0.19 19.57
CA GLN A 266 0.57 0.94 18.70
C GLN A 266 -0.33 0.47 17.54
N SER A 267 0.01 -0.67 16.92
CA SER A 267 -0.81 -1.27 15.88
C SER A 267 -2.20 -1.66 16.37
N ALA A 268 -2.28 -2.36 17.50
CA ALA A 268 -3.56 -2.78 18.08
C ALA A 268 -4.49 -1.60 18.39
N ARG A 269 -3.93 -0.45 18.74
CA ARG A 269 -4.70 0.76 18.99
C ARG A 269 -5.17 1.46 17.73
N THR A 270 -4.33 1.54 16.71
CA THR A 270 -4.62 2.31 15.48
C THR A 270 -5.29 1.48 14.38
N ALA A 271 -5.17 0.15 14.44
CA ALA A 271 -5.78 -0.75 13.48
C ALA A 271 -7.31 -0.60 13.43
N LEU A 272 -7.88 -0.48 12.21
CA LEU A 272 -9.32 -0.36 11.97
C LEU A 272 -9.98 0.84 12.68
N SER A 273 -9.19 1.86 13.00
CA SER A 273 -9.56 3.07 13.73
C SER A 273 -9.19 4.33 12.95
N LEU A 274 -9.85 5.45 13.23
CA LEU A 274 -9.47 6.78 12.74
C LEU A 274 -8.35 7.42 13.57
N GLU A 275 -7.86 6.76 14.62
CA GLU A 275 -6.69 7.23 15.36
C GLU A 275 -5.43 6.99 14.53
N TYR A 276 -4.54 7.96 14.52
CA TYR A 276 -3.22 7.89 13.91
C TYR A 276 -2.13 8.31 14.90
N ILE A 277 -0.90 7.98 14.59
CA ILE A 277 0.27 8.32 15.39
C ILE A 277 0.90 9.59 14.83
N HIS A 278 1.02 10.62 15.66
CA HIS A 278 1.81 11.81 15.34
C HIS A 278 3.19 11.68 15.98
N ASP A 279 4.21 11.61 15.14
CA ASP A 279 5.60 11.61 15.57
C ASP A 279 6.10 13.04 15.76
N ARG A 280 6.49 13.40 16.98
CA ARG A 280 6.95 14.76 17.29
C ARG A 280 8.34 15.05 16.75
N GLU A 281 9.14 14.03 16.52
CA GLU A 281 10.51 14.21 16.05
C GLU A 281 10.57 14.64 14.58
N THR A 282 9.77 14.02 13.71
CA THR A 282 9.71 14.36 12.29
C THR A 282 8.51 15.24 11.93
N GLY A 283 7.52 15.34 12.83
CA GLY A 283 6.24 15.99 12.57
C GLY A 283 5.36 15.22 11.59
N MET A 284 5.73 13.98 11.23
CA MET A 284 4.95 13.12 10.36
C MET A 284 3.81 12.44 11.11
N ASN A 285 2.70 12.22 10.41
CA ASN A 285 1.61 11.38 10.90
C ASN A 285 1.72 9.99 10.26
N PHE A 286 1.46 8.95 11.06
CA PHE A 286 1.50 7.57 10.61
C PHE A 286 0.20 6.86 10.88
N HIS A 287 -0.25 6.07 9.90
CA HIS A 287 -1.40 5.19 10.05
C HIS A 287 -1.03 3.78 9.62
N HIS A 288 -1.53 2.79 10.35
CA HIS A 288 -1.36 1.39 9.96
C HIS A 288 -2.31 1.09 8.81
N MET A 289 -1.83 1.24 7.57
CA MET A 289 -2.64 1.15 6.36
C MET A 289 -2.70 -0.26 5.78
N PHE A 290 -1.74 -1.11 6.12
CA PHE A 290 -1.62 -2.43 5.51
C PHE A 290 -2.05 -3.53 6.48
N CYS A 291 -2.75 -4.55 5.97
CA CYS A 291 -3.19 -5.75 6.69
C CYS A 291 -4.39 -5.60 7.63
N ASP A 292 -4.96 -4.42 7.82
CA ASP A 292 -6.15 -4.23 8.66
C ASP A 292 -7.43 -4.60 7.91
N ALA A 293 -7.48 -4.30 6.61
CA ALA A 293 -8.50 -4.79 5.69
C ALA A 293 -7.85 -5.54 4.52
N PRO A 294 -8.62 -6.30 3.72
CA PRO A 294 -8.05 -7.11 2.65
C PRO A 294 -7.27 -6.32 1.59
N CYS A 295 -6.07 -6.81 1.24
CA CYS A 295 -5.43 -6.47 -0.03
C CYS A 295 -6.08 -7.32 -1.15
N LEU A 296 -6.76 -6.67 -2.09
CA LEU A 296 -7.65 -7.35 -3.03
C LEU A 296 -6.94 -8.39 -3.91
N ASN A 297 -5.73 -8.07 -4.38
CA ASN A 297 -4.96 -9.01 -5.21
C ASN A 297 -4.37 -10.18 -4.43
N LEU A 298 -4.42 -10.16 -3.09
CA LEU A 298 -4.03 -11.30 -2.24
C LEU A 298 -5.20 -12.21 -1.89
N CYS A 299 -6.41 -11.92 -2.38
CA CYS A 299 -7.64 -12.66 -2.08
C CYS A 299 -8.27 -13.20 -3.36
N THR A 300 -9.01 -14.31 -3.26
CA THR A 300 -10.07 -14.66 -4.22
C THR A 300 -11.33 -13.86 -3.92
N LEU A 301 -12.32 -13.84 -4.81
CA LEU A 301 -13.63 -13.21 -4.52
C LEU A 301 -14.26 -13.74 -3.22
N LYS A 302 -14.15 -15.06 -3.00
CA LYS A 302 -14.67 -15.70 -1.79
C LYS A 302 -13.96 -15.19 -0.54
N THR A 303 -12.63 -15.26 -0.54
CA THR A 303 -11.85 -14.87 0.65
C THR A 303 -11.88 -13.38 0.89
N LEU A 304 -11.99 -12.55 -0.16
CA LEU A 304 -12.19 -11.11 -0.04
C LEU A 304 -13.49 -10.80 0.71
N LYS A 305 -14.59 -11.49 0.34
CA LYS A 305 -15.88 -11.34 1.02
C LYS A 305 -15.78 -11.71 2.49
N GLU A 306 -15.29 -12.93 2.78
CA GLU A 306 -15.17 -13.45 4.16
C GLU A 306 -14.27 -12.55 5.04
N ASP A 307 -13.15 -12.07 4.50
CA ASP A 307 -12.21 -11.21 5.21
C ASP A 307 -12.79 -9.82 5.46
N THR A 308 -13.51 -9.27 4.47
CA THR A 308 -14.20 -7.99 4.62
C THR A 308 -15.32 -8.09 5.66
N GLU A 309 -16.11 -9.16 5.66
CA GLU A 309 -17.16 -9.39 6.65
C GLU A 309 -16.62 -9.40 8.09
N ARG A 310 -15.41 -9.92 8.32
CA ARG A 310 -14.77 -9.90 9.64
C ARG A 310 -14.39 -8.49 10.13
N CYS A 311 -14.15 -7.58 9.19
CA CYS A 311 -13.81 -6.19 9.51
C CYS A 311 -15.03 -5.28 9.65
N LEU A 312 -16.22 -5.72 9.23
CA LEU A 312 -17.42 -4.90 9.32
C LEU A 312 -17.75 -4.51 10.77
N GLY A 313 -18.27 -3.29 10.91
CA GLY A 313 -18.56 -2.71 12.22
C GLY A 313 -17.41 -1.90 12.83
N LYS A 314 -16.22 -1.99 12.26
CA LYS A 314 -15.08 -1.16 12.62
C LYS A 314 -15.23 0.26 12.05
N GLU A 315 -14.51 1.19 12.64
CA GLU A 315 -14.66 2.61 12.34
C GLU A 315 -14.04 3.01 11.00
N TYR A 316 -12.87 2.45 10.70
CA TYR A 316 -12.11 2.78 9.50
C TYR A 316 -11.48 1.54 8.87
N LEU A 317 -11.67 1.38 7.57
CA LEU A 317 -11.12 0.27 6.81
C LEU A 317 -10.26 0.83 5.67
N ILE A 318 -9.05 0.29 5.52
CA ILE A 318 -8.15 0.67 4.44
C ILE A 318 -7.91 -0.55 3.54
N PHE A 319 -8.42 -0.50 2.32
CA PHE A 319 -8.21 -1.52 1.30
C PHE A 319 -7.07 -1.13 0.38
N SER A 320 -6.38 -2.14 -0.11
CA SER A 320 -5.29 -1.97 -1.06
C SER A 320 -5.37 -2.97 -2.20
N ASN A 321 -4.70 -2.66 -3.28
CA ASN A 321 -4.32 -3.60 -4.32
C ASN A 321 -3.08 -3.09 -5.08
N HIS A 322 -2.64 -3.85 -6.09
CA HIS A 322 -1.54 -3.49 -6.96
C HIS A 322 -2.01 -3.55 -8.42
N GLU A 323 -1.67 -2.56 -9.21
CA GLU A 323 -2.22 -2.33 -10.55
C GLU A 323 -1.92 -3.48 -11.52
N GLN A 324 -0.70 -3.99 -11.50
CA GLN A 324 -0.19 -4.94 -12.48
C GLN A 324 -1.03 -6.23 -12.57
N TYR A 325 -1.70 -6.63 -11.50
CA TYR A 325 -2.58 -7.82 -11.48
C TYR A 325 -3.83 -7.69 -12.36
N PHE A 326 -4.13 -6.49 -12.83
CA PHE A 326 -5.21 -6.23 -13.78
C PHE A 326 -4.84 -6.58 -15.21
N PHE A 327 -3.57 -6.59 -15.58
CA PHE A 327 -3.10 -6.70 -16.95
C PHE A 327 -2.79 -8.14 -17.35
N LYS A 328 -3.27 -8.55 -18.55
CA LYS A 328 -3.14 -9.93 -19.04
C LYS A 328 -1.69 -10.37 -19.33
N ASP A 329 -0.82 -9.43 -19.63
CA ASP A 329 0.60 -9.65 -19.87
C ASP A 329 1.43 -9.70 -18.59
N TYR A 330 0.82 -9.42 -17.44
CA TYR A 330 1.46 -9.62 -16.15
C TYR A 330 1.44 -11.10 -15.76
N LEU A 331 2.56 -11.61 -15.27
CA LEU A 331 2.74 -13.03 -14.96
C LEU A 331 1.80 -13.60 -13.88
N ALA A 332 1.21 -12.72 -13.06
CA ALA A 332 0.24 -13.06 -12.01
C ALA A 332 -1.14 -12.42 -12.26
N TYR A 333 -1.51 -12.23 -13.54
CA TYR A 333 -2.80 -11.69 -13.94
C TYR A 333 -3.97 -12.36 -13.23
N GLN A 334 -4.95 -11.56 -12.82
CA GLN A 334 -6.15 -12.02 -12.13
C GLN A 334 -7.41 -11.61 -12.90
N PRO A 335 -8.09 -12.54 -13.57
CA PRO A 335 -9.28 -12.22 -14.38
C PRO A 335 -10.42 -11.59 -13.57
N GLU A 336 -10.55 -11.94 -12.29
CA GLU A 336 -11.57 -11.37 -11.38
C GLU A 336 -11.16 -10.07 -10.71
N TYR A 337 -10.06 -9.44 -11.09
CA TYR A 337 -9.56 -8.21 -10.45
C TYR A 337 -10.61 -7.09 -10.41
N ALA A 338 -11.27 -6.81 -11.53
CA ALA A 338 -12.34 -5.82 -11.62
C ALA A 338 -13.53 -6.16 -10.72
N ASP A 339 -13.90 -7.44 -10.63
CA ASP A 339 -15.02 -7.90 -9.81
C ASP A 339 -14.71 -7.80 -8.31
N LYS A 340 -13.44 -7.93 -7.93
CA LYS A 340 -12.99 -7.68 -6.55
C LYS A 340 -13.19 -6.22 -6.15
N ILE A 341 -12.85 -5.26 -7.04
CA ILE A 341 -13.10 -3.83 -6.78
C ILE A 341 -14.59 -3.58 -6.61
N ARG A 342 -15.43 -4.08 -7.53
CA ARG A 342 -16.89 -3.94 -7.45
C ARG A 342 -17.46 -4.54 -6.17
N LEU A 343 -17.00 -5.74 -5.80
CA LEU A 343 -17.45 -6.42 -4.58
C LEU A 343 -17.13 -5.60 -3.34
N MET A 344 -15.88 -5.16 -3.20
CA MET A 344 -15.43 -4.35 -2.05
C MET A 344 -16.23 -3.05 -1.97
N CYS A 345 -16.35 -2.30 -3.07
CA CYS A 345 -17.09 -1.03 -3.09
C CYS A 345 -18.55 -1.21 -2.70
N ARG A 346 -19.22 -2.24 -3.23
CA ARG A 346 -20.60 -2.57 -2.87
C ARG A 346 -20.72 -2.91 -1.39
N MET A 347 -19.83 -3.78 -0.87
CA MET A 347 -19.87 -4.16 0.55
C MET A 347 -19.70 -2.94 1.47
N MET A 348 -18.82 -2.01 1.12
CA MET A 348 -18.63 -0.78 1.89
C MET A 348 -19.89 0.09 1.87
N HIS A 349 -20.43 0.35 0.68
CA HIS A 349 -21.65 1.13 0.51
C HIS A 349 -22.83 0.52 1.27
N ASP A 350 -23.10 -0.78 1.12
CA ASP A 350 -24.23 -1.49 1.71
C ASP A 350 -24.15 -1.57 3.25
N ASN A 351 -22.95 -1.41 3.82
CA ASN A 351 -22.71 -1.38 5.27
C ASN A 351 -22.51 0.04 5.84
N GLY A 352 -22.83 1.07 5.04
CA GLY A 352 -22.85 2.47 5.46
C GLY A 352 -21.50 3.13 5.63
N TYR A 353 -20.44 2.60 5.00
CA TYR A 353 -19.14 3.24 4.94
C TYR A 353 -19.11 4.34 3.89
N LYS A 354 -18.42 5.44 4.21
CA LYS A 354 -18.14 6.53 3.26
C LYS A 354 -16.69 6.47 2.83
N PHE A 355 -16.44 6.54 1.53
CA PHE A 355 -15.08 6.62 1.01
C PHE A 355 -14.49 8.02 1.27
N ILE A 356 -13.27 8.04 1.82
CA ILE A 356 -12.44 9.23 2.01
C ILE A 356 -11.03 8.95 1.48
N PHE A 357 -10.27 9.99 1.17
CA PHE A 357 -8.83 9.81 0.96
C PHE A 357 -8.14 9.59 2.30
N MET A 358 -7.02 8.87 2.29
CA MET A 358 -6.25 8.63 3.51
C MET A 358 -5.80 9.94 4.16
N GLU A 359 -5.42 10.93 3.37
CA GLU A 359 -5.02 12.26 3.84
C GLU A 359 -6.14 13.06 4.51
N ASP A 360 -7.40 12.67 4.34
CA ASP A 360 -8.55 13.32 5.01
C ASP A 360 -8.67 12.90 6.49
N THR A 361 -7.92 11.88 6.91
CA THR A 361 -7.94 11.40 8.31
C THR A 361 -7.15 12.27 9.27
N VAL A 362 -6.28 13.17 8.77
CA VAL A 362 -5.37 14.01 9.56
C VAL A 362 -5.67 15.50 9.45
#